data_251a820963c0c6961f2b7588845ad5ef
#
_entry.id   251a820963c0c6961f2b7588845ad5ef
#
_cell.length_a   1.000
_cell.length_b   1.000
_cell.length_c   1.000
_cell.angle_alpha   90.00
_cell.angle_beta   90.00
_cell.angle_gamma   90.00
#
_symmetry.space_group_name_H-M   'P 1'
#
loop_
_entity.id
_entity.type
_entity.pdbx_description
1 polymer ?
#
loop_
_entity_poly.entity_id
_entity_poly.type
_entity_poly.pdbx_seq_one_letter_code
_entity_poly.pdbx_strand_id
1 'polypeptide(L)'
;VDYVGIDLGSNSLRAVKMDENLQIKGEYERTIRISEELQSKGIIGKSAINRLLEALCELKKVLNITQNDKILAITTEAMRKANNKEEVLSLCIKQCGIAFRIISGEEEARLSALASKRAIKEISKVKRELNKDCFLVVDMGGASSEFIFCKNEKIFSKSFSIGIVTAKDKYSNLQTLLRNKEKILKSLKEFAKEARAEGFDAKFMVANSGIPTSVYAFKVGLDNYHQIKTLGGELTREDFLEQLEKFSNLSLEEKISLVGEYRADVMDIGIYLFLFFMEALDFTRVLVVDEGLREGVIIDALEAVS
;
A
#
# COMPACT_ATOMS: atom_id res chain seq x y z
N VAL A 1 -14.88 -4.39 22.34
CA VAL A 1 -13.51 -4.88 22.06
C VAL A 1 -13.00 -4.15 20.83
N ASP A 2 -11.81 -3.52 20.95
CA ASP A 2 -11.22 -2.89 19.77
C ASP A 2 -10.28 -3.88 19.06
N TYR A 3 -10.12 -3.68 17.75
CA TYR A 3 -9.25 -4.45 16.89
C TYR A 3 -8.13 -3.55 16.41
N VAL A 4 -6.90 -4.08 16.39
CA VAL A 4 -5.74 -3.38 15.87
C VAL A 4 -5.18 -4.17 14.70
N GLY A 5 -5.40 -3.68 13.49
CA GLY A 5 -4.81 -4.23 12.28
C GLY A 5 -3.43 -3.63 12.07
N ILE A 6 -2.41 -4.46 11.93
CA ILE A 6 -1.04 -4.04 11.69
C ILE A 6 -0.53 -4.69 10.41
N ASP A 7 -0.09 -3.86 9.48
CA ASP A 7 0.54 -4.25 8.23
C ASP A 7 2.02 -3.85 8.23
N LEU A 8 2.91 -4.84 8.21
CA LEU A 8 4.33 -4.65 8.02
C LEU A 8 4.70 -4.97 6.57
N GLY A 9 4.65 -3.95 5.75
CA GLY A 9 5.10 -4.00 4.36
C GLY A 9 6.61 -3.88 4.21
N SER A 10 7.10 -3.90 2.97
CA SER A 10 8.54 -3.81 2.65
C SER A 10 9.14 -2.43 2.94
N ASN A 11 8.34 -1.37 2.90
CA ASN A 11 8.77 0.01 3.12
C ASN A 11 8.26 0.60 4.44
N SER A 12 7.01 0.34 4.81
CA SER A 12 6.32 1.00 5.91
C SER A 12 5.69 0.00 6.88
N LEU A 13 5.57 0.40 8.14
CA LEU A 13 4.68 -0.18 9.13
C LEU A 13 3.44 0.70 9.24
N ARG A 14 2.27 0.14 8.98
CA ARG A 14 0.98 0.83 9.06
C ARG A 14 0.08 0.11 10.05
N ALA A 15 -0.70 0.85 10.81
CA ALA A 15 -1.68 0.26 11.71
C ALA A 15 -2.92 1.13 11.84
N VAL A 16 -4.05 0.46 12.12
CA VAL A 16 -5.32 1.11 12.43
C VAL A 16 -5.95 0.43 13.65
N LYS A 17 -6.53 1.23 14.53
CA LYS A 17 -7.38 0.75 15.62
C LYS A 17 -8.84 1.06 15.29
N MET A 18 -9.69 0.03 15.31
CA MET A 18 -11.12 0.12 15.00
C MET A 18 -11.95 -0.59 16.06
N ASP A 19 -13.18 -0.14 16.24
CA ASP A 19 -14.17 -0.92 17.01
C ASP A 19 -14.86 -1.99 16.14
N GLU A 20 -15.77 -2.75 16.76
CA GLU A 20 -16.54 -3.81 16.10
C GLU A 20 -17.48 -3.30 14.98
N ASN A 21 -17.78 -2.01 14.96
CA ASN A 21 -18.56 -1.36 13.90
C ASN A 21 -17.65 -0.76 12.80
N LEU A 22 -16.36 -1.09 12.82
CA LEU A 22 -15.34 -0.58 11.90
C LEU A 22 -15.18 0.95 11.95
N GLN A 23 -15.44 1.57 13.09
CA GLN A 23 -15.16 2.99 13.32
C GLN A 23 -13.69 3.16 13.71
N ILE A 24 -12.96 3.98 12.97
CA ILE A 24 -11.54 4.26 13.21
C ILE A 24 -11.39 5.06 14.50
N LYS A 25 -10.58 4.57 15.43
CA LYS A 25 -10.20 5.21 16.70
C LYS A 25 -8.82 5.78 16.71
N GLY A 26 -7.95 5.34 15.80
CA GLY A 26 -6.60 5.85 15.66
C GLY A 26 -5.87 5.16 14.52
N GLU A 27 -4.85 5.84 14.01
CA GLU A 27 -4.01 5.37 12.92
C GLU A 27 -2.54 5.63 13.25
N TYR A 28 -1.68 4.80 12.69
CA TYR A 28 -0.23 4.94 12.79
C TYR A 28 0.44 4.53 11.47
N GLU A 29 1.40 5.32 11.04
CA GLU A 29 2.27 4.97 9.93
C GLU A 29 3.70 5.44 10.21
N ARG A 30 4.67 4.56 9.91
CA ARG A 30 6.10 4.91 9.94
C ARG A 30 6.84 4.18 8.84
N THR A 31 7.64 4.91 8.08
CA THR A 31 8.53 4.32 7.07
C THR A 31 9.70 3.63 7.77
N ILE A 32 9.94 2.36 7.45
CA ILE A 32 10.95 1.50 8.11
C ILE A 32 12.01 1.00 7.13
N ARG A 33 11.65 0.82 5.85
CA ARG A 33 12.50 0.23 4.79
C ARG A 33 13.10 -1.12 5.23
N ILE A 34 12.22 -2.02 5.65
CA ILE A 34 12.66 -3.34 6.14
C ILE A 34 13.38 -4.16 5.06
N SER A 35 13.11 -3.87 3.79
CA SER A 35 13.73 -4.54 2.64
C SER A 35 15.07 -3.95 2.19
N GLU A 36 15.62 -2.95 2.88
CA GLU A 36 16.80 -2.18 2.48
C GLU A 36 18.02 -3.03 2.10
N GLU A 37 18.31 -4.10 2.86
CA GLU A 37 19.43 -5.01 2.59
C GLU A 37 18.98 -6.36 1.97
N LEU A 38 17.70 -6.52 1.71
CA LEU A 38 17.12 -7.80 1.32
C LEU A 38 17.62 -8.28 -0.06
N GLN A 39 17.73 -7.38 -1.03
CA GLN A 39 18.21 -7.74 -2.37
C GLN A 39 19.70 -8.08 -2.39
N SER A 40 20.51 -7.36 -1.61
CA SER A 40 21.98 -7.52 -1.62
C SER A 40 22.45 -8.63 -0.71
N LYS A 41 21.78 -8.84 0.45
CA LYS A 41 22.25 -9.78 1.50
C LYS A 41 21.25 -10.92 1.79
N GLY A 42 20.04 -10.86 1.27
CA GLY A 42 18.99 -11.85 1.55
C GLY A 42 18.46 -11.81 2.98
N ILE A 43 18.76 -10.76 3.75
CA ILE A 43 18.39 -10.61 5.16
C ILE A 43 17.80 -9.24 5.43
N ILE A 44 17.07 -9.12 6.54
CA ILE A 44 16.69 -7.84 7.14
C ILE A 44 17.84 -7.36 8.01
N GLY A 45 18.38 -6.19 7.70
CA GLY A 45 19.54 -5.63 8.38
C GLY A 45 19.22 -5.17 9.80
N LYS A 46 20.27 -5.13 10.68
CA LYS A 46 20.11 -4.72 12.08
C LYS A 46 19.51 -3.33 12.26
N SER A 47 19.87 -2.38 11.39
CA SER A 47 19.32 -1.02 11.45
C SER A 47 17.81 -1.02 11.19
N ALA A 48 17.34 -1.78 10.19
CA ALA A 48 15.92 -1.92 9.88
C ALA A 48 15.15 -2.65 11.00
N ILE A 49 15.76 -3.68 11.62
CA ILE A 49 15.19 -4.36 12.80
C ILE A 49 15.00 -3.38 13.95
N ASN A 50 16.00 -2.54 14.26
CA ASN A 50 15.89 -1.56 15.32
C ASN A 50 14.77 -0.55 15.05
N ARG A 51 14.70 0.00 13.81
CA ARG A 51 13.61 0.89 13.41
C ARG A 51 12.23 0.24 13.55
N LEU A 52 12.11 -1.04 13.20
CA LEU A 52 10.88 -1.81 13.39
C LEU A 52 10.48 -1.92 14.85
N LEU A 53 11.40 -2.33 15.72
CA LEU A 53 11.12 -2.51 17.15
C LEU A 53 10.75 -1.18 17.83
N GLU A 54 11.44 -0.09 17.50
CA GLU A 54 11.09 1.26 17.97
C GLU A 54 9.69 1.66 17.52
N ALA A 55 9.37 1.45 16.23
CA ALA A 55 8.07 1.77 15.66
C ALA A 55 6.94 0.95 16.29
N LEU A 56 7.16 -0.33 16.60
CA LEU A 56 6.18 -1.16 17.30
C LEU A 56 5.92 -0.68 18.74
N CYS A 57 6.97 -0.24 19.44
CA CYS A 57 6.82 0.35 20.78
C CYS A 57 6.07 1.69 20.73
N GLU A 58 6.34 2.53 19.74
CA GLU A 58 5.67 3.81 19.51
C GLU A 58 4.19 3.60 19.14
N LEU A 59 3.90 2.73 18.19
CA LEU A 59 2.58 2.34 17.75
C LEU A 59 1.67 1.95 18.93
N LYS A 60 2.18 1.13 19.87
CA LYS A 60 1.40 0.74 21.06
C LYS A 60 0.98 1.92 21.92
N LYS A 61 1.86 2.94 22.03
CA LYS A 61 1.58 4.18 22.80
C LYS A 61 0.59 5.07 22.04
N VAL A 62 0.84 5.32 20.76
CA VAL A 62 0.01 6.20 19.92
C VAL A 62 -1.44 5.69 19.82
N LEU A 63 -1.61 4.39 19.61
CA LEU A 63 -2.94 3.76 19.50
C LEU A 63 -3.55 3.37 20.86
N ASN A 64 -2.87 3.68 21.99
CA ASN A 64 -3.33 3.30 23.34
C ASN A 64 -3.76 1.83 23.39
N ILE A 65 -2.87 0.92 22.92
CA ILE A 65 -3.19 -0.50 22.85
C ILE A 65 -3.21 -1.09 24.26
N THR A 66 -4.29 -1.75 24.61
CA THR A 66 -4.52 -2.39 25.92
C THR A 66 -4.55 -3.92 25.78
N GLN A 67 -4.60 -4.62 26.93
CA GLN A 67 -4.74 -6.08 26.95
C GLN A 67 -6.09 -6.59 26.43
N ASN A 68 -7.11 -5.70 26.35
CA ASN A 68 -8.43 -6.03 25.85
C ASN A 68 -8.53 -5.91 24.31
N ASP A 69 -7.54 -5.32 23.67
CA ASP A 69 -7.53 -5.13 22.23
C ASP A 69 -7.07 -6.41 21.51
N LYS A 70 -7.71 -6.75 20.39
CA LYS A 70 -7.32 -7.85 19.53
C LYS A 70 -6.33 -7.37 18.49
N ILE A 71 -5.07 -7.80 18.58
CA ILE A 71 -4.01 -7.44 17.63
C ILE A 71 -4.00 -8.47 16.49
N LEU A 72 -4.15 -7.96 15.26
CA LEU A 72 -4.11 -8.72 14.01
C LEU A 72 -2.93 -8.20 13.17
N ALA A 73 -1.75 -8.78 13.39
CA ALA A 73 -0.53 -8.32 12.75
C ALA A 73 -0.13 -9.25 11.59
N ILE A 74 0.03 -8.68 10.42
CA ILE A 74 0.43 -9.37 9.20
C ILE A 74 1.69 -8.76 8.59
N THR A 75 2.41 -9.56 7.83
CA THR A 75 3.57 -9.11 7.06
C THR A 75 3.65 -9.85 5.72
N THR A 76 4.29 -9.23 4.75
CA THR A 76 4.17 -9.59 3.34
C THR A 76 5.53 -9.97 2.70
N GLU A 77 5.78 -9.54 1.50
CA GLU A 77 6.86 -9.93 0.59
C GLU A 77 8.27 -9.89 1.24
N ALA A 78 8.62 -8.81 1.95
CA ALA A 78 9.96 -8.70 2.52
C ALA A 78 10.24 -9.80 3.54
N MET A 79 9.27 -10.09 4.43
CA MET A 79 9.40 -11.14 5.43
C MET A 79 9.33 -12.53 4.80
N ARG A 80 8.52 -12.72 3.74
CA ARG A 80 8.51 -13.99 2.98
C ARG A 80 9.91 -14.35 2.47
N LYS A 81 10.66 -13.37 1.96
CA LYS A 81 11.97 -13.55 1.32
C LYS A 81 13.16 -13.56 2.27
N ALA A 82 13.04 -12.99 3.46
CA ALA A 82 14.15 -12.84 4.37
C ALA A 82 14.63 -14.18 4.96
N ASN A 83 15.93 -14.45 4.87
CA ASN A 83 16.54 -15.67 5.44
C ASN A 83 16.55 -15.64 6.99
N ASN A 84 16.55 -14.45 7.62
CA ASN A 84 16.52 -14.27 9.06
C ASN A 84 15.13 -13.92 9.63
N LYS A 85 14.05 -14.24 8.90
CA LYS A 85 12.67 -13.91 9.29
C LYS A 85 12.28 -14.43 10.69
N GLU A 86 12.66 -15.65 11.04
CA GLU A 86 12.34 -16.26 12.33
C GLU A 86 12.96 -15.48 13.49
N GLU A 87 14.21 -14.98 13.34
CA GLU A 87 14.86 -14.12 14.31
C GLU A 87 14.10 -12.81 14.48
N VAL A 88 13.76 -12.14 13.38
CA VAL A 88 13.03 -10.86 13.40
C VAL A 88 11.66 -11.01 14.05
N LEU A 89 10.88 -12.03 13.68
CA LEU A 89 9.58 -12.31 14.27
C LEU A 89 9.68 -12.61 15.77
N SER A 90 10.70 -13.40 16.17
CA SER A 90 10.97 -13.68 17.59
C SER A 90 11.27 -12.41 18.38
N LEU A 91 12.04 -11.47 17.81
CA LEU A 91 12.33 -10.18 18.44
C LEU A 91 11.08 -9.33 18.62
N CYS A 92 10.19 -9.28 17.61
CA CYS A 92 8.91 -8.56 17.71
C CYS A 92 8.03 -9.09 18.86
N ILE A 93 7.97 -10.42 19.03
CA ILE A 93 7.24 -11.03 20.14
C ILE A 93 7.90 -10.71 21.47
N LYS A 94 9.22 -10.93 21.60
CA LYS A 94 9.95 -10.77 22.87
C LYS A 94 9.97 -9.34 23.38
N GLN A 95 10.15 -8.37 22.49
CA GLN A 95 10.32 -6.97 22.88
C GLN A 95 9.02 -6.17 22.89
N CYS A 96 8.11 -6.48 21.96
CA CYS A 96 6.89 -5.69 21.77
C CYS A 96 5.60 -6.45 22.07
N GLY A 97 5.65 -7.79 22.23
CA GLY A 97 4.47 -8.63 22.43
C GLY A 97 3.59 -8.72 21.20
N ILE A 98 4.13 -8.49 19.98
CA ILE A 98 3.38 -8.53 18.71
C ILE A 98 3.84 -9.72 17.89
N ALA A 99 2.91 -10.64 17.62
CA ALA A 99 3.13 -11.81 16.79
C ALA A 99 2.63 -11.54 15.36
N PHE A 100 3.54 -11.48 14.40
CA PHE A 100 3.19 -11.31 13.00
C PHE A 100 2.91 -12.66 12.32
N ARG A 101 1.88 -12.70 11.49
CA ARG A 101 1.60 -13.78 10.57
C ARG A 101 2.09 -13.39 9.16
N ILE A 102 2.94 -14.21 8.56
CA ILE A 102 3.37 -14.03 7.16
C ILE A 102 2.22 -14.50 6.27
N ILE A 103 1.71 -13.62 5.40
CA ILE A 103 0.63 -13.94 4.47
C ILE A 103 1.15 -14.19 3.05
N SER A 104 0.43 -15.01 2.28
CA SER A 104 0.73 -15.23 0.86
C SER A 104 0.30 -14.02 0.01
N GLY A 105 0.79 -13.92 -1.24
CA GLY A 105 0.33 -12.90 -2.18
C GLY A 105 -1.16 -13.01 -2.52
N GLU A 106 -1.72 -14.23 -2.53
CA GLU A 106 -3.17 -14.45 -2.74
C GLU A 106 -3.99 -13.91 -1.57
N GLU A 107 -3.54 -14.16 -0.34
CA GLU A 107 -4.19 -13.63 0.85
C GLU A 107 -4.05 -12.11 0.95
N GLU A 108 -2.90 -11.57 0.60
CA GLU A 108 -2.65 -10.12 0.48
C GLU A 108 -3.65 -9.47 -0.49
N ALA A 109 -3.83 -10.04 -1.68
CA ALA A 109 -4.82 -9.59 -2.65
C ALA A 109 -6.26 -9.67 -2.12
N ARG A 110 -6.61 -10.76 -1.44
CA ARG A 110 -7.95 -10.96 -0.87
C ARG A 110 -8.26 -9.91 0.21
N LEU A 111 -7.34 -9.65 1.12
CA LEU A 111 -7.51 -8.67 2.19
C LEU A 111 -7.58 -7.24 1.65
N SER A 112 -6.73 -6.88 0.69
CA SER A 112 -6.80 -5.59 -0.02
C SER A 112 -8.12 -5.40 -0.76
N ALA A 113 -8.66 -6.48 -1.38
CA ALA A 113 -9.96 -6.44 -2.03
C ALA A 113 -11.10 -6.20 -1.03
N LEU A 114 -11.08 -6.84 0.15
CA LEU A 114 -12.08 -6.62 1.20
C LEU A 114 -12.12 -5.16 1.66
N ALA A 115 -10.96 -4.59 1.98
CA ALA A 115 -10.83 -3.19 2.39
C ALA A 115 -11.34 -2.25 1.28
N SER A 116 -10.91 -2.46 0.03
CA SER A 116 -11.31 -1.62 -1.11
C SER A 116 -12.81 -1.73 -1.41
N LYS A 117 -13.42 -2.91 -1.32
CA LYS A 117 -14.87 -3.10 -1.46
C LYS A 117 -15.64 -2.29 -0.42
N ARG A 118 -15.17 -2.31 0.84
CA ARG A 118 -15.76 -1.49 1.91
C ARG A 118 -15.64 -0.01 1.60
N ALA A 119 -14.44 0.48 1.27
CA ALA A 119 -14.22 1.89 0.92
C ALA A 119 -15.13 2.33 -0.22
N ILE A 120 -15.22 1.55 -1.31
CA ILE A 120 -16.10 1.85 -2.44
C ILE A 120 -17.57 1.88 -2.03
N LYS A 121 -18.00 0.98 -1.15
CA LYS A 121 -19.38 0.98 -0.63
C LYS A 121 -19.69 2.29 0.10
N GLU A 122 -18.78 2.80 0.91
CA GLU A 122 -18.95 4.08 1.60
C GLU A 122 -18.92 5.26 0.62
N ILE A 123 -17.96 5.30 -0.30
CA ILE A 123 -17.85 6.35 -1.33
C ILE A 123 -19.11 6.40 -2.21
N SER A 124 -19.67 5.24 -2.56
CA SER A 124 -20.85 5.16 -3.43
C SER A 124 -22.14 5.65 -2.79
N LYS A 125 -22.18 5.81 -1.47
CA LYS A 125 -23.29 6.52 -0.80
C LYS A 125 -23.35 7.99 -1.21
N VAL A 126 -22.20 8.57 -1.54
CA VAL A 126 -22.05 9.97 -1.97
C VAL A 126 -21.96 10.08 -3.49
N LYS A 127 -21.15 9.24 -4.13
CA LYS A 127 -20.96 9.19 -5.59
C LYS A 127 -21.78 8.04 -6.19
N ARG A 128 -23.03 8.31 -6.54
CA ARG A 128 -23.98 7.30 -7.04
C ARG A 128 -23.63 6.68 -8.40
N GLU A 129 -22.70 7.27 -9.14
CA GLU A 129 -22.33 6.87 -10.51
C GLU A 129 -21.26 5.75 -10.57
N LEU A 130 -20.70 5.36 -9.42
CA LEU A 130 -19.69 4.28 -9.39
C LEU A 130 -20.35 2.93 -9.69
N ASN A 131 -20.03 2.36 -10.86
CA ASN A 131 -20.40 0.98 -11.17
C ASN A 131 -19.58 0.02 -10.30
N LYS A 132 -20.22 -0.60 -9.30
CA LYS A 132 -19.59 -1.48 -8.32
C LYS A 132 -19.33 -2.90 -8.84
N ASP A 133 -19.85 -3.23 -10.02
CA ASP A 133 -19.89 -4.61 -10.51
C ASP A 133 -18.50 -5.14 -10.84
N CYS A 134 -17.62 -4.30 -11.42
CA CYS A 134 -16.25 -4.69 -11.71
C CYS A 134 -15.31 -3.49 -11.64
N PHE A 135 -14.25 -3.60 -10.84
CA PHE A 135 -13.21 -2.58 -10.68
C PHE A 135 -11.84 -3.21 -10.49
N LEU A 136 -10.78 -2.43 -10.70
CA LEU A 136 -9.40 -2.83 -10.48
C LEU A 136 -8.83 -2.11 -9.26
N VAL A 137 -8.28 -2.86 -8.31
CA VAL A 137 -7.44 -2.31 -7.22
C VAL A 137 -5.99 -2.44 -7.61
N VAL A 138 -5.23 -1.37 -7.41
CA VAL A 138 -3.78 -1.33 -7.56
C VAL A 138 -3.17 -0.93 -6.22
N ASP A 139 -2.45 -1.86 -5.63
CA ASP A 139 -1.66 -1.64 -4.41
C ASP A 139 -0.16 -1.66 -4.78
N MET A 140 0.44 -0.48 -4.87
CA MET A 140 1.84 -0.33 -5.20
C MET A 140 2.67 -0.23 -3.93
N GLY A 141 3.21 -1.36 -3.49
CA GLY A 141 4.07 -1.46 -2.33
C GLY A 141 5.53 -1.09 -2.59
N GLY A 142 6.38 -1.33 -1.58
CA GLY A 142 7.82 -1.10 -1.68
C GLY A 142 8.53 -2.11 -2.58
N ALA A 143 8.22 -3.40 -2.43
CA ALA A 143 8.89 -4.49 -3.14
C ALA A 143 8.08 -5.06 -4.31
N SER A 144 6.77 -5.07 -4.20
CA SER A 144 5.83 -5.61 -5.19
C SER A 144 4.69 -4.64 -5.46
N SER A 145 3.90 -4.94 -6.48
CA SER A 145 2.63 -4.28 -6.77
C SER A 145 1.58 -5.32 -7.09
N GLU A 146 0.47 -5.24 -6.39
CA GLU A 146 -0.67 -6.13 -6.52
C GLU A 146 -1.73 -5.49 -7.42
N PHE A 147 -2.20 -6.26 -8.41
CA PHE A 147 -3.27 -5.88 -9.32
C PHE A 147 -4.43 -6.83 -9.12
N ILE A 148 -5.55 -6.32 -8.66
CA ILE A 148 -6.67 -7.12 -8.17
C ILE A 148 -7.95 -6.67 -8.88
N PHE A 149 -8.38 -7.41 -9.90
CA PHE A 149 -9.69 -7.24 -10.49
C PHE A 149 -10.74 -7.83 -9.55
N CYS A 150 -11.69 -7.01 -9.16
CA CYS A 150 -12.81 -7.40 -8.32
C CYS A 150 -14.10 -7.38 -9.15
N LYS A 151 -14.87 -8.49 -9.14
CA LYS A 151 -16.18 -8.59 -9.77
C LYS A 151 -17.11 -9.38 -8.86
N ASN A 152 -18.06 -8.69 -8.23
CA ASN A 152 -18.88 -9.26 -7.16
C ASN A 152 -17.98 -9.89 -6.07
N GLU A 153 -18.18 -11.17 -5.74
CA GLU A 153 -17.35 -11.89 -4.76
C GLU A 153 -16.09 -12.54 -5.36
N LYS A 154 -15.91 -12.46 -6.70
CA LYS A 154 -14.76 -13.02 -7.38
C LYS A 154 -13.61 -12.02 -7.47
N ILE A 155 -12.41 -12.54 -7.38
CA ILE A 155 -11.18 -11.77 -7.62
C ILE A 155 -10.32 -12.49 -8.65
N PHE A 156 -9.63 -11.71 -9.50
CA PHE A 156 -8.58 -12.16 -10.39
C PHE A 156 -7.37 -11.28 -10.15
N SER A 157 -6.31 -11.83 -9.59
CA SER A 157 -5.20 -11.02 -9.09
C SER A 157 -3.85 -11.57 -9.50
N LYS A 158 -2.86 -10.66 -9.54
CA LYS A 158 -1.46 -11.00 -9.75
C LYS A 158 -0.58 -10.01 -9.01
N SER A 159 0.43 -10.53 -8.34
CA SER A 159 1.52 -9.73 -7.78
C SER A 159 2.68 -9.69 -8.77
N PHE A 160 3.20 -8.50 -8.99
CA PHE A 160 4.39 -8.26 -9.79
C PHE A 160 5.52 -7.81 -8.86
N SER A 161 6.70 -8.42 -8.97
CA SER A 161 7.89 -8.06 -8.18
C SER A 161 8.49 -6.73 -8.67
N ILE A 162 7.65 -5.70 -8.74
CA ILE A 162 7.99 -4.32 -9.05
C ILE A 162 7.22 -3.38 -8.14
N GLY A 163 7.87 -2.88 -7.10
CA GLY A 163 7.38 -1.84 -6.21
C GLY A 163 8.29 -0.62 -6.28
N ILE A 164 8.00 0.42 -5.51
CA ILE A 164 8.76 1.70 -5.58
C ILE A 164 10.22 1.55 -5.18
N VAL A 165 10.52 0.74 -4.16
CA VAL A 165 11.90 0.50 -3.69
C VAL A 165 12.63 -0.39 -4.67
N THR A 166 12.05 -1.51 -5.07
CA THR A 166 12.66 -2.42 -6.04
C THR A 166 12.84 -1.78 -7.42
N ALA A 167 11.96 -0.87 -7.83
CA ALA A 167 12.14 -0.10 -9.06
C ALA A 167 13.32 0.87 -8.94
N LYS A 168 13.46 1.57 -7.81
CA LYS A 168 14.59 2.45 -7.52
C LYS A 168 15.91 1.68 -7.56
N ASP A 169 15.99 0.55 -6.86
CA ASP A 169 17.18 -0.28 -6.78
C ASP A 169 17.58 -0.85 -8.15
N LYS A 170 16.58 -1.34 -8.91
CA LYS A 170 16.81 -1.97 -10.22
C LYS A 170 17.16 -1.00 -11.33
N TYR A 171 16.50 0.15 -11.35
CA TYR A 171 16.65 1.11 -12.45
C TYR A 171 17.55 2.29 -12.10
N SER A 172 17.95 2.42 -10.83
CA SER A 172 18.90 3.41 -10.29
C SER A 172 18.47 4.88 -10.49
N ASN A 173 17.84 5.20 -11.62
CA ASN A 173 17.38 6.54 -11.98
C ASN A 173 16.20 6.48 -12.96
N LEU A 174 15.54 7.62 -13.11
CA LEU A 174 14.36 7.78 -13.96
C LEU A 174 14.63 7.44 -15.44
N GLN A 175 15.78 7.83 -15.99
CA GLN A 175 16.07 7.56 -17.40
C GLN A 175 16.13 6.05 -17.69
N THR A 176 16.72 5.29 -16.79
CA THR A 176 16.77 3.82 -16.90
C THR A 176 15.39 3.20 -16.76
N LEU A 177 14.54 3.72 -15.86
CA LEU A 177 13.13 3.29 -15.74
C LEU A 177 12.38 3.55 -17.05
N LEU A 178 12.50 4.76 -17.63
CA LEU A 178 11.85 5.12 -18.89
C LEU A 178 12.30 4.24 -20.07
N ARG A 179 13.57 3.89 -20.16
CA ARG A 179 14.08 2.97 -21.19
C ARG A 179 13.49 1.56 -21.07
N ASN A 180 13.08 1.14 -19.87
CA ASN A 180 12.50 -0.17 -19.62
C ASN A 180 10.95 -0.17 -19.62
N LYS A 181 10.34 0.97 -19.92
CA LYS A 181 8.89 1.16 -19.93
C LYS A 181 8.16 0.04 -20.69
N GLU A 182 8.51 -0.21 -21.95
CA GLU A 182 7.81 -1.19 -22.79
C GLU A 182 7.82 -2.61 -22.20
N LYS A 183 8.91 -3.00 -21.52
CA LYS A 183 8.99 -4.29 -20.84
C LYS A 183 8.02 -4.37 -19.67
N ILE A 184 7.87 -3.28 -18.90
CA ILE A 184 6.93 -3.18 -17.78
C ILE A 184 5.49 -3.22 -18.32
N LEU A 185 5.18 -2.39 -19.31
CA LEU A 185 3.87 -2.32 -19.94
C LEU A 185 3.41 -3.66 -20.52
N LYS A 186 4.32 -4.40 -21.18
CA LYS A 186 3.99 -5.67 -21.83
C LYS A 186 3.38 -6.67 -20.85
N SER A 187 4.05 -6.91 -19.73
CA SER A 187 3.58 -7.88 -18.73
C SER A 187 2.22 -7.51 -18.12
N LEU A 188 1.99 -6.21 -17.90
CA LEU A 188 0.72 -5.71 -17.37
C LEU A 188 -0.41 -5.78 -18.41
N LYS A 189 -0.13 -5.47 -19.67
CA LYS A 189 -1.09 -5.60 -20.77
C LYS A 189 -1.51 -7.05 -21.00
N GLU A 190 -0.56 -8.00 -20.90
CA GLU A 190 -0.83 -9.43 -20.96
C GLU A 190 -1.78 -9.84 -19.82
N PHE A 191 -1.49 -9.44 -18.59
CA PHE A 191 -2.36 -9.72 -17.44
C PHE A 191 -3.75 -9.10 -17.58
N ALA A 192 -3.87 -7.85 -18.05
CA ALA A 192 -5.16 -7.21 -18.29
C ALA A 192 -5.97 -7.94 -19.37
N LYS A 193 -5.30 -8.48 -20.40
CA LYS A 193 -5.94 -9.29 -21.43
C LYS A 193 -6.46 -10.61 -20.86
N GLU A 194 -5.69 -11.29 -20.03
CA GLU A 194 -6.09 -12.49 -19.32
C GLU A 194 -7.33 -12.23 -18.44
N ALA A 195 -7.32 -11.15 -17.66
CA ALA A 195 -8.44 -10.77 -16.81
C ALA A 195 -9.74 -10.53 -17.63
N ARG A 196 -9.64 -9.81 -18.76
CA ARG A 196 -10.78 -9.60 -19.65
C ARG A 196 -11.33 -10.90 -20.26
N ALA A 197 -10.45 -11.84 -20.61
CA ALA A 197 -10.84 -13.16 -21.11
C ALA A 197 -11.62 -13.96 -20.05
N GLU A 198 -11.30 -13.77 -18.78
CA GLU A 198 -12.02 -14.35 -17.62
C GLU A 198 -13.28 -13.54 -17.24
N GLY A 199 -13.62 -12.50 -18.01
CA GLY A 199 -14.83 -11.70 -17.82
C GLY A 199 -14.70 -10.57 -16.80
N PHE A 200 -13.48 -10.18 -16.41
CA PHE A 200 -13.21 -9.03 -15.54
C PHE A 200 -12.96 -7.78 -16.41
N ASP A 201 -14.01 -7.02 -16.67
CA ASP A 201 -13.97 -5.76 -17.42
C ASP A 201 -14.16 -4.58 -16.46
N ALA A 202 -13.06 -4.20 -15.76
CA ALA A 202 -13.07 -3.14 -14.78
C ALA A 202 -13.39 -1.78 -15.41
N LYS A 203 -14.31 -1.03 -14.82
CA LYS A 203 -14.77 0.28 -15.30
C LYS A 203 -14.04 1.44 -14.66
N PHE A 204 -13.39 1.22 -13.54
CA PHE A 204 -12.55 2.21 -12.87
C PHE A 204 -11.42 1.52 -12.10
N MET A 205 -10.38 2.31 -11.85
CA MET A 205 -9.21 1.90 -11.06
C MET A 205 -9.28 2.53 -9.68
N VAL A 206 -8.90 1.78 -8.68
CA VAL A 206 -8.74 2.20 -7.29
C VAL A 206 -7.28 2.04 -6.89
N ALA A 207 -6.72 3.01 -6.20
CA ALA A 207 -5.38 2.93 -5.63
C ALA A 207 -5.42 3.17 -4.11
N ASN A 208 -4.81 2.27 -3.36
CA ASN A 208 -4.75 2.30 -1.90
C ASN A 208 -3.32 2.38 -1.34
N SER A 209 -2.37 2.81 -2.14
CA SER A 209 -0.95 2.87 -1.79
C SER A 209 -0.43 4.28 -1.57
N GLY A 210 0.77 4.37 -0.99
CA GLY A 210 1.34 5.63 -0.52
C GLY A 210 1.63 6.67 -1.60
N ILE A 211 1.93 6.30 -2.85
CA ILE A 211 2.19 7.28 -3.92
C ILE A 211 0.91 8.00 -4.35
N PRO A 212 -0.19 7.32 -4.75
CA PRO A 212 -1.43 8.01 -5.10
C PRO A 212 -1.99 8.85 -3.96
N THR A 213 -1.93 8.37 -2.72
CA THR A 213 -2.39 9.13 -1.56
C THR A 213 -1.56 10.40 -1.34
N SER A 214 -0.23 10.34 -1.47
CA SER A 214 0.65 11.51 -1.39
C SER A 214 0.37 12.52 -2.51
N VAL A 215 0.22 12.05 -3.75
CA VAL A 215 -0.10 12.91 -4.90
C VAL A 215 -1.45 13.61 -4.70
N TYR A 216 -2.44 12.89 -4.18
CA TYR A 216 -3.73 13.49 -3.86
C TYR A 216 -3.63 14.56 -2.76
N ALA A 217 -2.82 14.30 -1.73
CA ALA A 217 -2.55 15.27 -0.68
C ALA A 217 -1.98 16.58 -1.23
N PHE A 218 -0.99 16.48 -2.10
CA PHE A 218 -0.39 17.66 -2.76
C PHE A 218 -1.41 18.42 -3.61
N LYS A 219 -2.25 17.69 -4.37
CA LYS A 219 -3.29 18.27 -5.21
C LYS A 219 -4.28 19.11 -4.40
N VAL A 220 -4.72 18.64 -3.24
CA VAL A 220 -5.71 19.34 -2.41
C VAL A 220 -5.10 20.33 -1.43
N GLY A 221 -3.76 20.47 -1.40
CA GLY A 221 -3.05 21.44 -0.57
C GLY A 221 -2.96 21.05 0.91
N LEU A 222 -2.95 19.76 1.22
CA LEU A 222 -2.73 19.27 2.58
C LEU A 222 -1.24 19.20 2.87
N ASP A 223 -0.76 20.02 3.78
CA ASP A 223 0.66 20.10 4.17
C ASP A 223 1.12 18.87 4.98
N ASN A 224 0.18 18.10 5.52
CA ASN A 224 0.48 16.93 6.35
C ASN A 224 -0.16 15.66 5.79
N TYR A 225 0.68 14.78 5.28
CA TYR A 225 0.28 13.49 4.72
C TYR A 225 -0.56 12.61 5.68
N HIS A 226 -0.23 12.65 6.99
CA HIS A 226 -0.91 11.83 8.01
C HIS A 226 -2.35 12.28 8.33
N GLN A 227 -2.81 13.42 7.81
CA GLN A 227 -4.16 13.96 8.03
C GLN A 227 -5.14 13.63 6.90
N ILE A 228 -4.71 12.86 5.89
CA ILE A 228 -5.52 12.61 4.71
C ILE A 228 -6.59 11.56 5.00
N LYS A 229 -7.82 11.99 5.16
CA LYS A 229 -8.99 11.15 4.97
C LYS A 229 -9.40 11.24 3.50
N THR A 230 -8.80 10.39 2.67
CA THR A 230 -9.07 10.35 1.23
C THR A 230 -10.28 9.49 0.92
N LEU A 231 -11.47 9.92 1.31
CA LEU A 231 -12.71 9.26 0.90
C LEU A 231 -13.04 9.65 -0.55
N GLY A 232 -12.52 8.87 -1.52
CA GLY A 232 -12.92 8.96 -2.91
C GLY A 232 -12.38 10.16 -3.66
N GLY A 233 -11.17 10.61 -3.35
CA GLY A 233 -10.45 11.56 -4.18
C GLY A 233 -10.11 10.96 -5.54
N GLU A 234 -10.15 11.77 -6.60
CA GLU A 234 -9.78 11.33 -7.94
C GLU A 234 -8.51 12.03 -8.41
N LEU A 235 -7.64 11.24 -9.06
CA LEU A 235 -6.46 11.73 -9.75
C LEU A 235 -6.53 11.34 -11.22
N THR A 236 -6.20 12.28 -12.09
CA THR A 236 -5.96 12.04 -13.52
C THR A 236 -4.45 11.85 -13.77
N ARG A 237 -4.08 11.43 -14.98
CA ARG A 237 -2.67 11.37 -15.39
C ARG A 237 -2.01 12.76 -15.34
N GLU A 238 -2.75 13.80 -15.69
CA GLU A 238 -2.32 15.19 -15.65
C GLU A 238 -2.04 15.65 -14.22
N ASP A 239 -2.89 15.26 -13.26
CA ASP A 239 -2.66 15.53 -11.84
C ASP A 239 -1.34 14.95 -11.35
N PHE A 240 -1.04 13.69 -11.72
CA PHE A 240 0.25 13.05 -11.35
C PHE A 240 1.45 13.82 -11.91
N LEU A 241 1.38 14.28 -13.17
CA LEU A 241 2.47 15.02 -13.81
C LEU A 241 2.61 16.42 -13.21
N GLU A 242 1.52 17.12 -12.94
CA GLU A 242 1.52 18.44 -12.32
C GLU A 242 2.14 18.39 -10.90
N GLN A 243 1.70 17.42 -10.10
CA GLN A 243 2.25 17.28 -8.75
C GLN A 243 3.71 16.82 -8.76
N LEU A 244 4.12 16.01 -9.72
CA LEU A 244 5.52 15.65 -9.91
C LEU A 244 6.38 16.87 -10.23
N GLU A 245 5.92 17.74 -11.12
CA GLU A 245 6.63 18.99 -11.46
C GLU A 245 6.79 19.87 -10.23
N LYS A 246 5.71 20.07 -9.47
CA LYS A 246 5.75 20.84 -8.22
C LYS A 246 6.73 20.23 -7.22
N PHE A 247 6.64 18.91 -6.99
CA PHE A 247 7.52 18.19 -6.08
C PHE A 247 8.98 18.26 -6.51
N SER A 248 9.27 18.19 -7.81
CA SER A 248 10.63 18.23 -8.36
C SER A 248 11.31 19.57 -8.09
N ASN A 249 10.55 20.66 -8.05
CA ASN A 249 11.04 22.02 -7.79
C ASN A 249 11.30 22.32 -6.31
N LEU A 250 10.90 21.44 -5.39
CA LEU A 250 11.17 21.60 -3.97
C LEU A 250 12.62 21.27 -3.62
N SER A 251 13.16 21.92 -2.61
CA SER A 251 14.43 21.54 -1.99
C SER A 251 14.33 20.15 -1.32
N LEU A 252 15.45 19.52 -1.05
CA LEU A 252 15.46 18.23 -0.35
C LEU A 252 14.80 18.33 1.04
N GLU A 253 15.03 19.41 1.75
CA GLU A 253 14.46 19.65 3.09
C GLU A 253 12.92 19.74 3.02
N GLU A 254 12.39 20.47 2.03
CA GLU A 254 10.94 20.56 1.79
C GLU A 254 10.34 19.21 1.41
N LYS A 255 11.01 18.45 0.53
CA LYS A 255 10.58 17.08 0.17
C LYS A 255 10.52 16.17 1.39
N ILE A 256 11.56 16.19 2.23
CA ILE A 256 11.62 15.39 3.46
C ILE A 256 10.51 15.82 4.44
N SER A 257 10.28 17.12 4.59
CA SER A 257 9.20 17.64 5.45
C SER A 257 7.81 17.17 5.02
N LEU A 258 7.57 17.07 3.70
CA LEU A 258 6.27 16.69 3.14
C LEU A 258 5.98 15.18 3.22
N VAL A 259 6.95 14.34 2.89
CA VAL A 259 6.72 12.90 2.72
C VAL A 259 7.63 12.02 3.55
N GLY A 260 8.52 12.61 4.34
CA GLY A 260 9.55 11.90 5.10
C GLY A 260 10.78 11.56 4.25
N GLU A 261 11.92 11.40 4.93
CA GLU A 261 13.23 11.19 4.31
C GLU A 261 13.23 10.02 3.30
N TYR A 262 12.70 8.89 3.72
CA TYR A 262 12.73 7.65 2.91
C TYR A 262 11.75 7.63 1.74
N ARG A 263 10.75 8.50 1.71
CA ARG A 263 9.79 8.60 0.60
C ARG A 263 10.22 9.68 -0.39
N ALA A 264 10.92 10.69 0.08
CA ALA A 264 11.40 11.81 -0.75
C ALA A 264 12.30 11.34 -1.91
N ASP A 265 13.09 10.29 -1.71
CA ASP A 265 14.03 9.75 -2.71
C ASP A 265 13.40 8.80 -3.73
N VAL A 266 12.15 8.39 -3.56
CA VAL A 266 11.46 7.42 -4.43
C VAL A 266 10.19 7.97 -5.09
N MET A 267 9.78 9.21 -4.77
CA MET A 267 8.52 9.80 -5.25
C MET A 267 8.46 9.89 -6.77
N ASP A 268 9.51 10.38 -7.42
CA ASP A 268 9.58 10.54 -8.88
C ASP A 268 9.45 9.18 -9.60
N ILE A 269 10.23 8.21 -9.19
CA ILE A 269 10.16 6.84 -9.72
C ILE A 269 8.78 6.23 -9.46
N GLY A 270 8.24 6.42 -8.25
CA GLY A 270 6.92 5.92 -7.87
C GLY A 270 5.80 6.50 -8.73
N ILE A 271 5.82 7.82 -8.97
CA ILE A 271 4.83 8.49 -9.83
C ILE A 271 4.90 7.98 -11.27
N TYR A 272 6.10 7.90 -11.86
CA TYR A 272 6.24 7.37 -13.22
C TYR A 272 5.84 5.90 -13.32
N LEU A 273 6.18 5.08 -12.34
CA LEU A 273 5.78 3.68 -12.30
C LEU A 273 4.25 3.56 -12.26
N PHE A 274 3.59 4.39 -11.45
CA PHE A 274 2.13 4.40 -11.37
C PHE A 274 1.47 4.88 -12.69
N LEU A 275 2.05 5.88 -13.33
CA LEU A 275 1.63 6.31 -14.67
C LEU A 275 1.77 5.20 -15.72
N PHE A 276 2.81 4.37 -15.63
CA PHE A 276 2.95 3.19 -16.49
C PHE A 276 1.84 2.17 -16.21
N PHE A 277 1.45 1.99 -14.95
CA PHE A 277 0.33 1.11 -14.61
C PHE A 277 -0.98 1.62 -15.21
N MET A 278 -1.28 2.91 -15.08
CA MET A 278 -2.46 3.53 -15.69
C MET A 278 -2.47 3.34 -17.22
N GLU A 279 -1.31 3.55 -17.88
CA GLU A 279 -1.17 3.38 -19.32
C GLU A 279 -1.34 1.92 -19.77
N ALA A 280 -0.70 0.97 -19.07
CA ALA A 280 -0.80 -0.45 -19.42
C ALA A 280 -2.20 -1.01 -19.32
N LEU A 281 -2.98 -0.48 -18.37
CA LEU A 281 -4.31 -0.95 -18.00
C LEU A 281 -5.43 -0.10 -18.61
N ASP A 282 -5.07 0.92 -19.40
CA ASP A 282 -5.96 1.82 -20.12
C ASP A 282 -6.91 2.63 -19.24
N PHE A 283 -6.37 3.15 -18.11
CA PHE A 283 -7.10 4.06 -17.23
C PHE A 283 -6.54 5.49 -17.30
N THR A 284 -7.43 6.46 -17.42
CA THR A 284 -7.10 7.90 -17.43
C THR A 284 -7.26 8.55 -16.05
N ARG A 285 -7.97 7.90 -15.15
CA ARG A 285 -8.21 8.35 -13.76
C ARG A 285 -8.18 7.20 -12.80
N VAL A 286 -7.90 7.53 -11.54
CA VAL A 286 -7.87 6.59 -10.44
C VAL A 286 -8.60 7.17 -9.24
N LEU A 287 -9.38 6.34 -8.56
CA LEU A 287 -10.01 6.65 -7.27
C LEU A 287 -9.00 6.34 -6.16
N VAL A 288 -8.67 7.33 -5.36
CA VAL A 288 -7.73 7.15 -4.24
C VAL A 288 -8.49 6.75 -2.98
N VAL A 289 -8.05 5.69 -2.34
CA VAL A 289 -8.53 5.25 -1.03
C VAL A 289 -7.34 5.02 -0.09
N ASP A 290 -7.53 5.16 1.21
CA ASP A 290 -6.47 4.91 2.20
C ASP A 290 -6.65 3.56 2.91
N GLU A 291 -7.77 2.88 2.69
CA GLU A 291 -8.03 1.56 3.25
C GLU A 291 -7.26 0.48 2.48
N GLY A 292 -6.57 -0.40 3.21
CA GLY A 292 -5.73 -1.45 2.66
C GLY A 292 -5.66 -2.68 3.56
N LEU A 293 -4.49 -3.31 3.64
CA LEU A 293 -4.28 -4.56 4.38
C LEU A 293 -4.60 -4.46 5.87
N ARG A 294 -4.30 -3.34 6.52
CA ARG A 294 -4.54 -3.12 7.95
C ARG A 294 -6.03 -3.13 8.28
N GLU A 295 -6.90 -2.60 7.41
CA GLU A 295 -8.35 -2.67 7.53
C GLU A 295 -8.87 -4.03 7.09
N GLY A 296 -8.33 -4.57 6.02
CA GLY A 296 -8.74 -5.85 5.45
C GLY A 296 -8.61 -7.01 6.45
N VAL A 297 -7.55 -7.06 7.25
CA VAL A 297 -7.37 -8.10 8.25
C VAL A 297 -8.38 -7.99 9.41
N ILE A 298 -8.84 -6.79 9.75
CA ILE A 298 -9.89 -6.58 10.76
C ILE A 298 -11.24 -7.00 10.20
N ILE A 299 -11.57 -6.58 8.97
CA ILE A 299 -12.83 -6.94 8.30
C ILE A 299 -12.95 -8.45 8.20
N ASP A 300 -11.91 -9.13 7.74
CA ASP A 300 -11.84 -10.59 7.62
C ASP A 300 -12.10 -11.29 8.97
N ALA A 301 -11.48 -10.80 10.04
CA ALA A 301 -11.64 -11.36 11.36
C ALA A 301 -13.06 -11.16 11.93
N LEU A 302 -13.72 -10.05 11.60
CA LEU A 302 -15.10 -9.78 12.01
C LEU A 302 -16.12 -10.60 11.22
N GLU A 303 -15.92 -10.77 9.89
CA GLU A 303 -16.76 -11.62 9.06
C GLU A 303 -16.69 -13.10 9.45
N ALA A 304 -15.52 -13.58 9.91
CA ALA A 304 -15.35 -14.95 10.37
C ALA A 304 -16.10 -15.26 11.69
N VAL A 305 -16.55 -14.25 12.44
CA VAL A 305 -17.24 -14.40 13.73
C VAL A 305 -18.76 -14.16 13.59
N SER A 306 -19.19 -13.56 12.48
CA SER A 306 -20.60 -13.28 12.14
C SER A 306 -21.29 -14.49 11.52
#